data_230dfb8bd0a92f0c91b1b97f83b7611e
#
_entry.id   230dfb8bd0a92f0c91b1b97f83b7611e
#
_cell.length_a   1.000
_cell.length_b   1.000
_cell.length_c   1.000
_cell.angle_alpha   90.00
_cell.angle_beta   90.00
_cell.angle_gamma   90.00
#
_symmetry.space_group_name_H-M   'P 1'
#
loop_
_entity.id
_entity.type
_entity.pdbx_description
1 polymer ?
#
loop_
_entity_poly.entity_id
_entity_poly.type
_entity_poly.pdbx_seq_one_letter_code
_entity_poly.pdbx_strand_id
1 'polypeptide(L)'
;GGTHLSGFRRGLTHTLKKYADESGMLDKLKFDIAGDDFREGLTAIISVKVQEPQFEGQTKTKLGNREVSASVSQAVSEMLTDYLEENPDDAKIIVQKVILAAQARHAAQKAREMVQRKTVMSMGGLPGKLSDCSEQDPAKCEVFLVEGDSAGGTAKQGRDRAFQAILPLRGKILNVEKAMQHKVFENEEIKNIFTALGVTI
;
A
#
# COMPACT_ATOMS: atom_id res chain seq x y z
N GLY A 1 -23.01 -6.32 16.76
CA GLY A 1 -22.40 -5.04 17.12
C GLY A 1 -23.11 -4.34 18.26
N GLY A 2 -22.57 -3.20 18.72
CA GLY A 2 -23.16 -2.40 19.77
C GLY A 2 -22.14 -1.47 20.40
N THR A 3 -22.59 -0.63 21.33
CA THR A 3 -21.75 0.38 21.99
C THR A 3 -20.56 -0.21 22.75
N HIS A 4 -20.71 -1.39 23.36
CA HIS A 4 -19.61 -2.12 24.01
C HIS A 4 -18.49 -2.49 23.03
N LEU A 5 -18.86 -2.98 21.84
CA LEU A 5 -17.87 -3.29 20.79
C LEU A 5 -17.19 -2.03 20.26
N SER A 6 -17.95 -0.95 20.07
CA SER A 6 -17.40 0.34 19.64
C SER A 6 -16.44 0.90 20.68
N GLY A 7 -16.78 0.80 21.98
CA GLY A 7 -15.90 1.19 23.08
C GLY A 7 -14.61 0.39 23.11
N PHE A 8 -14.71 -0.92 22.99
CA PHE A 8 -13.54 -1.81 22.90
C PHE A 8 -12.59 -1.42 21.75
N ARG A 9 -13.15 -1.29 20.53
CA ARG A 9 -12.36 -0.91 19.36
C ARG A 9 -11.65 0.42 19.55
N ARG A 10 -12.34 1.41 20.14
CA ARG A 10 -11.76 2.73 20.42
C ARG A 10 -10.63 2.64 21.44
N GLY A 11 -10.86 2.00 22.59
CA GLY A 11 -9.85 1.85 23.64
C GLY A 11 -8.61 1.12 23.13
N LEU A 12 -8.80 -0.03 22.46
CA LEU A 12 -7.72 -0.81 21.89
C LEU A 12 -6.87 0.01 20.90
N THR A 13 -7.53 0.61 19.91
CA THR A 13 -6.83 1.35 18.85
C THR A 13 -6.10 2.57 19.43
N HIS A 14 -6.74 3.30 20.34
CA HIS A 14 -6.14 4.48 20.95
C HIS A 14 -4.89 4.13 21.77
N THR A 15 -4.99 3.11 22.63
CA THR A 15 -3.89 2.71 23.51
C THR A 15 -2.72 2.13 22.74
N LEU A 16 -2.95 1.23 21.78
CA LEU A 16 -1.89 0.67 20.96
C LEU A 16 -1.22 1.74 20.09
N LYS A 17 -1.99 2.68 19.53
CA LYS A 17 -1.44 3.78 18.77
C LYS A 17 -0.55 4.67 19.64
N LYS A 18 -1.05 5.07 20.81
CA LYS A 18 -0.30 5.89 21.78
C LYS A 18 1.02 5.20 22.15
N TYR A 19 0.98 3.94 22.53
CA TYR A 19 2.19 3.17 22.87
C TYR A 19 3.17 3.07 21.73
N ALA A 20 2.70 2.81 20.52
CA ALA A 20 3.53 2.69 19.33
C ALA A 20 4.18 4.03 18.92
N ASP A 21 3.47 5.15 19.08
CA ASP A 21 4.00 6.50 18.87
C ASP A 21 5.07 6.83 19.93
N GLU A 22 4.77 6.61 21.23
CA GLU A 22 5.70 6.89 22.35
C GLU A 22 6.96 6.03 22.32
N SER A 23 6.86 4.80 21.84
CA SER A 23 8.01 3.88 21.65
C SER A 23 8.86 4.19 20.42
N GLY A 24 8.47 5.14 19.57
CA GLY A 24 9.19 5.48 18.32
C GLY A 24 9.17 4.39 17.26
N MET A 25 8.37 3.34 17.43
CA MET A 25 8.32 2.21 16.49
C MET A 25 7.67 2.57 15.15
N LEU A 26 6.89 3.65 15.12
CA LEU A 26 6.18 4.12 13.91
C LEU A 26 6.97 5.15 13.10
N ASP A 27 8.07 5.70 13.61
CA ASP A 27 8.84 6.80 12.98
C ASP A 27 9.35 6.49 11.57
N LYS A 28 9.57 5.21 11.27
CA LYS A 28 10.08 4.75 9.96
C LYS A 28 8.98 4.51 8.93
N LEU A 29 7.71 4.59 9.32
CA LEU A 29 6.60 4.37 8.41
C LEU A 29 6.31 5.63 7.59
N LYS A 30 6.17 5.45 6.28
CA LYS A 30 5.87 6.53 5.32
C LYS A 30 4.39 6.59 4.93
N PHE A 31 3.52 5.92 5.67
CA PHE A 31 2.08 5.84 5.41
C PHE A 31 1.30 5.68 6.72
N ASP A 32 0.04 6.07 6.69
CA ASP A 32 -0.83 6.04 7.87
C ASP A 32 -1.30 4.63 8.22
N ILE A 33 -1.36 4.34 9.52
CA ILE A 33 -1.95 3.13 10.07
C ILE A 33 -3.45 3.35 10.25
N ALA A 34 -4.27 2.48 9.69
CA ALA A 34 -5.72 2.51 9.87
C ALA A 34 -6.14 1.82 11.16
N GLY A 35 -7.30 2.20 11.69
CA GLY A 35 -7.84 1.56 12.90
C GLY A 35 -8.05 0.04 12.77
N ASP A 36 -8.25 -0.46 11.55
CA ASP A 36 -8.40 -1.90 11.29
C ASP A 36 -7.07 -2.66 11.39
N ASP A 37 -5.94 -2.02 11.06
CA ASP A 37 -4.60 -2.63 11.18
C ASP A 37 -4.28 -3.00 12.64
N PHE A 38 -4.79 -2.21 13.61
CA PHE A 38 -4.66 -2.52 15.05
C PHE A 38 -5.48 -3.72 15.52
N ARG A 39 -6.39 -4.21 14.68
CA ARG A 39 -7.29 -5.34 15.00
C ARG A 39 -7.04 -6.55 14.12
N GLU A 40 -6.12 -6.47 13.19
CA GLU A 40 -5.79 -7.56 12.29
C GLU A 40 -5.29 -8.79 13.07
N GLY A 41 -5.93 -9.93 12.85
CA GLY A 41 -5.62 -11.18 13.55
C GLY A 41 -6.09 -11.26 15.01
N LEU A 42 -6.78 -10.23 15.53
CA LEU A 42 -7.32 -10.25 16.89
C LEU A 42 -8.63 -11.04 16.97
N THR A 43 -8.68 -12.00 17.89
CA THR A 43 -9.91 -12.63 18.33
C THR A 43 -10.18 -12.22 19.78
N ALA A 44 -11.33 -11.62 20.03
CA ALA A 44 -11.69 -11.15 21.37
C ALA A 44 -13.16 -11.40 21.68
N ILE A 45 -13.44 -11.69 22.95
CA ILE A 45 -14.79 -11.81 23.49
C ILE A 45 -15.00 -10.67 24.49
N ILE A 46 -16.04 -9.87 24.26
CA ILE A 46 -16.38 -8.74 25.13
C ILE A 46 -17.70 -9.08 25.83
N SER A 47 -17.64 -9.25 27.13
CA SER A 47 -18.81 -9.52 27.98
C SER A 47 -19.02 -8.33 28.91
N VAL A 48 -20.21 -7.75 28.88
CA VAL A 48 -20.59 -6.64 29.75
C VAL A 48 -21.91 -6.95 30.46
N LYS A 49 -22.02 -6.54 31.71
CA LYS A 49 -23.29 -6.58 32.47
C LYS A 49 -23.81 -5.16 32.57
N VAL A 50 -24.98 -4.91 31.99
CA VAL A 50 -25.64 -3.61 31.97
C VAL A 50 -26.94 -3.71 32.72
N GLN A 51 -27.20 -2.81 33.67
CA GLN A 51 -28.33 -2.86 34.55
C GLN A 51 -29.66 -2.69 33.80
N GLU A 52 -29.72 -1.72 32.88
CA GLU A 52 -30.87 -1.44 32.00
C GLU A 52 -30.44 -1.41 30.54
N PRO A 53 -30.32 -2.58 29.91
CA PRO A 53 -29.81 -2.61 28.53
C PRO A 53 -30.85 -2.10 27.54
N GLN A 54 -30.44 -1.10 26.75
CA GLN A 54 -31.19 -0.58 25.61
C GLN A 54 -30.64 -1.20 24.34
N PHE A 55 -31.52 -1.65 23.46
CA PHE A 55 -31.13 -2.28 22.21
C PHE A 55 -31.70 -1.54 21.01
N GLU A 56 -30.92 -1.49 19.93
CA GLU A 56 -31.40 -1.07 18.63
C GLU A 56 -32.24 -2.21 18.00
N GLY A 57 -33.53 -1.94 17.79
CA GLY A 57 -34.45 -2.85 17.16
C GLY A 57 -34.95 -4.01 18.04
N GLN A 58 -36.00 -4.66 17.55
CA GLN A 58 -36.72 -5.72 18.25
C GLN A 58 -35.88 -7.00 18.44
N THR A 59 -34.90 -7.24 17.58
CA THR A 59 -34.03 -8.43 17.59
C THR A 59 -32.92 -8.35 18.65
N LYS A 60 -32.78 -7.24 19.35
CA LYS A 60 -31.80 -7.00 20.42
C LYS A 60 -30.34 -7.35 20.04
N THR A 61 -29.99 -7.18 18.77
CA THR A 61 -28.65 -7.55 18.23
C THR A 61 -27.58 -6.52 18.50
N LYS A 62 -27.97 -5.26 18.80
CA LYS A 62 -27.04 -4.16 19.04
C LYS A 62 -27.40 -3.46 20.33
N LEU A 63 -26.44 -3.40 21.27
CA LEU A 63 -26.54 -2.61 22.48
C LEU A 63 -26.46 -1.12 22.13
N GLY A 64 -27.42 -0.32 22.61
CA GLY A 64 -27.55 1.11 22.29
C GLY A 64 -27.10 2.07 23.40
N ASN A 65 -26.86 1.57 24.62
CA ASN A 65 -26.44 2.37 25.77
C ASN A 65 -25.15 3.18 25.48
N ARG A 66 -25.23 4.49 25.39
CA ARG A 66 -24.10 5.34 25.01
C ARG A 66 -22.97 5.35 26.04
N GLU A 67 -23.33 5.35 27.32
CA GLU A 67 -22.42 5.36 28.47
C GLU A 67 -21.51 4.10 28.49
N VAL A 68 -22.02 2.98 28.00
CA VAL A 68 -21.25 1.71 27.93
C VAL A 68 -20.03 1.85 27.02
N SER A 69 -20.15 2.61 25.93
CA SER A 69 -19.01 2.81 25.02
C SER A 69 -17.85 3.54 25.71
N ALA A 70 -18.15 4.57 26.51
CA ALA A 70 -17.13 5.32 27.22
C ALA A 70 -16.48 4.47 28.33
N SER A 71 -17.28 3.79 29.12
CA SER A 71 -16.81 2.93 30.23
C SER A 71 -15.95 1.78 29.75
N VAL A 72 -16.37 1.08 28.67
CA VAL A 72 -15.57 0.01 28.06
C VAL A 72 -14.28 0.55 27.45
N SER A 73 -14.33 1.69 26.76
CA SER A 73 -13.13 2.30 26.18
C SER A 73 -12.11 2.65 27.26
N GLN A 74 -12.56 3.22 28.36
CA GLN A 74 -11.70 3.59 29.48
C GLN A 74 -11.08 2.33 30.12
N ALA A 75 -11.89 1.36 30.50
CA ALA A 75 -11.43 0.11 31.13
C ALA A 75 -10.39 -0.62 30.25
N VAL A 76 -10.66 -0.72 28.93
CA VAL A 76 -9.72 -1.33 27.99
C VAL A 76 -8.42 -0.52 27.91
N SER A 77 -8.51 0.82 27.89
CA SER A 77 -7.31 1.66 27.81
C SER A 77 -6.44 1.53 29.05
N GLU A 78 -7.04 1.52 30.24
CA GLU A 78 -6.31 1.37 31.49
C GLU A 78 -5.62 0.00 31.56
N MET A 79 -6.40 -1.09 31.43
CA MET A 79 -5.86 -2.46 31.52
C MET A 79 -4.80 -2.75 30.45
N LEU A 80 -4.98 -2.23 29.23
CA LEU A 80 -4.05 -2.48 28.15
C LEU A 80 -2.76 -1.64 28.31
N THR A 81 -2.86 -0.43 28.83
CA THR A 81 -1.69 0.38 29.16
C THR A 81 -0.82 -0.31 30.20
N ASP A 82 -1.42 -0.74 31.30
CA ASP A 82 -0.73 -1.48 32.36
C ASP A 82 -0.06 -2.74 31.80
N TYR A 83 -0.80 -3.52 30.99
CA TYR A 83 -0.26 -4.74 30.39
C TYR A 83 0.95 -4.46 29.47
N LEU A 84 0.88 -3.44 28.62
CA LEU A 84 1.96 -3.12 27.67
C LEU A 84 3.21 -2.59 28.40
N GLU A 85 3.03 -1.86 29.50
CA GLU A 85 4.12 -1.37 30.34
C GLU A 85 4.81 -2.51 31.11
N GLU A 86 4.02 -3.45 31.64
CA GLU A 86 4.53 -4.61 32.35
C GLU A 86 5.18 -5.67 31.44
N ASN A 87 4.77 -5.74 30.16
CA ASN A 87 5.20 -6.77 29.21
C ASN A 87 5.75 -6.14 27.91
N PRO A 88 6.93 -5.49 27.96
CA PRO A 88 7.48 -4.76 26.81
C PRO A 88 7.80 -5.63 25.59
N ASP A 89 8.15 -6.90 25.80
CA ASP A 89 8.41 -7.83 24.70
C ASP A 89 7.14 -8.20 23.95
N ASP A 90 6.05 -8.46 24.65
CA ASP A 90 4.73 -8.70 24.05
C ASP A 90 4.23 -7.44 23.33
N ALA A 91 4.39 -6.27 23.96
CA ALA A 91 4.03 -4.99 23.37
C ALA A 91 4.76 -4.77 22.03
N LYS A 92 6.04 -5.07 21.96
CA LYS A 92 6.83 -5.00 20.74
C LYS A 92 6.30 -5.95 19.65
N ILE A 93 5.98 -7.19 20.01
CA ILE A 93 5.41 -8.16 19.07
C ILE A 93 4.06 -7.68 18.55
N ILE A 94 3.18 -7.16 19.42
CA ILE A 94 1.87 -6.62 19.03
C ILE A 94 2.04 -5.46 18.05
N VAL A 95 2.88 -4.48 18.36
CA VAL A 95 3.12 -3.33 17.47
C VAL A 95 3.74 -3.77 16.14
N GLN A 96 4.66 -4.74 16.13
CA GLN A 96 5.20 -5.29 14.89
C GLN A 96 4.11 -5.94 14.01
N LYS A 97 3.15 -6.63 14.63
CA LYS A 97 1.98 -7.19 13.92
C LYS A 97 1.12 -6.10 13.29
N VAL A 98 0.87 -5.00 14.01
CA VAL A 98 0.15 -3.84 13.47
C VAL A 98 0.88 -3.24 12.28
N ILE A 99 2.19 -3.05 12.39
CA ILE A 99 3.03 -2.54 11.30
C ILE A 99 2.95 -3.45 10.07
N LEU A 100 3.03 -4.77 10.28
CA LEU A 100 2.94 -5.76 9.20
C LEU A 100 1.57 -5.71 8.50
N ALA A 101 0.48 -5.61 9.26
CA ALA A 101 -0.88 -5.46 8.73
C ALA A 101 -1.02 -4.19 7.88
N ALA A 102 -0.52 -3.06 8.38
CA ALA A 102 -0.52 -1.79 7.65
C ALA A 102 0.31 -1.86 6.35
N GLN A 103 1.47 -2.51 6.38
CA GLN A 103 2.30 -2.74 5.20
C GLN A 103 1.58 -3.60 4.16
N ALA A 104 0.94 -4.68 4.59
CA ALA A 104 0.18 -5.58 3.71
C ALA A 104 -1.00 -4.86 3.07
N ARG A 105 -1.77 -4.08 3.83
CA ARG A 105 -2.88 -3.24 3.33
C ARG A 105 -2.38 -2.22 2.31
N HIS A 106 -1.30 -1.51 2.61
CA HIS A 106 -0.72 -0.51 1.71
C HIS A 106 -0.20 -1.14 0.41
N ALA A 107 0.47 -2.30 0.49
CA ALA A 107 0.92 -3.04 -0.69
C ALA A 107 -0.26 -3.51 -1.55
N ALA A 108 -1.34 -4.03 -0.93
CA ALA A 108 -2.55 -4.42 -1.63
C ALA A 108 -3.25 -3.23 -2.31
N GLN A 109 -3.30 -2.07 -1.66
CA GLN A 109 -3.85 -0.85 -2.23
C GLN A 109 -3.04 -0.40 -3.45
N LYS A 110 -1.72 -0.34 -3.35
CA LYS A 110 -0.83 -0.02 -4.48
C LYS A 110 -1.00 -1.00 -5.65
N ALA A 111 -1.11 -2.29 -5.36
CA ALA A 111 -1.35 -3.29 -6.40
C ALA A 111 -2.69 -3.05 -7.14
N ARG A 112 -3.77 -2.71 -6.41
CA ARG A 112 -5.07 -2.36 -7.00
C ARG A 112 -4.98 -1.09 -7.85
N GLU A 113 -4.31 -0.05 -7.37
CA GLU A 113 -4.10 1.20 -8.11
C GLU A 113 -3.29 0.96 -9.40
N MET A 114 -2.27 0.09 -9.35
CA MET A 114 -1.53 -0.30 -10.55
C MET A 114 -2.43 -1.00 -11.58
N VAL A 115 -3.30 -1.92 -11.15
CA VAL A 115 -4.25 -2.60 -12.04
C VAL A 115 -5.23 -1.60 -12.65
N GLN A 116 -5.75 -0.66 -11.86
CA GLN A 116 -6.66 0.38 -12.37
C GLN A 116 -5.97 1.31 -13.36
N ARG A 117 -4.71 1.70 -13.09
CA ARG A 117 -3.92 2.53 -14.03
C ARG A 117 -3.62 1.79 -15.33
N LYS A 118 -3.43 0.46 -15.31
CA LYS A 118 -3.24 -0.35 -16.51
C LYS A 118 -4.40 -0.23 -17.49
N THR A 119 -5.63 -0.20 -17.00
CA THR A 119 -6.83 -0.06 -17.86
C THR A 119 -6.87 1.28 -18.58
N VAL A 120 -6.32 2.33 -17.98
CA VAL A 120 -6.23 3.67 -18.60
C VAL A 120 -5.01 3.78 -19.53
N MET A 121 -3.90 3.11 -19.23
CA MET A 121 -2.67 3.13 -20.04
C MET A 121 -2.70 2.19 -21.25
N SER A 122 -3.53 1.15 -21.26
CA SER A 122 -3.72 0.30 -22.44
C SER A 122 -4.42 1.01 -23.60
N MET A 123 -4.92 2.23 -23.38
CA MET A 123 -5.44 3.14 -24.43
C MET A 123 -4.45 4.25 -24.83
N GLY A 124 -3.28 4.33 -24.22
CA GLY A 124 -2.31 5.40 -24.46
C GLY A 124 -1.09 4.89 -25.23
N GLY A 125 -0.88 5.49 -26.40
CA GLY A 125 0.16 5.20 -27.37
C GLY A 125 1.59 5.03 -26.83
N LEU A 126 2.50 4.74 -27.76
CA LEU A 126 3.93 4.55 -27.55
C LEU A 126 4.56 5.62 -26.66
N PRO A 127 5.62 5.31 -25.87
CA PRO A 127 6.30 6.28 -25.02
C PRO A 127 6.67 7.53 -25.83
N GLY A 128 6.37 8.72 -25.31
CA GLY A 128 6.64 9.99 -26.01
C GLY A 128 8.09 10.22 -26.40
N LYS A 129 9.02 9.42 -25.82
CA LYS A 129 10.46 9.44 -26.16
C LYS A 129 10.83 8.44 -27.26
N LEU A 130 9.99 7.46 -27.58
CA LEU A 130 10.28 6.47 -28.60
C LEU A 130 10.21 7.13 -29.98
N SER A 131 11.31 7.04 -30.72
CA SER A 131 11.30 7.31 -32.13
C SER A 131 11.00 6.01 -32.88
N ASP A 132 9.75 5.78 -33.18
CA ASP A 132 9.23 4.54 -33.75
C ASP A 132 9.64 4.33 -35.22
N CYS A 133 9.54 3.08 -35.70
CA CYS A 133 9.74 2.68 -37.09
C CYS A 133 8.39 2.52 -37.82
N SER A 134 8.45 2.35 -39.13
CA SER A 134 7.24 2.21 -39.95
C SER A 134 6.76 0.78 -40.11
N GLU A 135 7.61 -0.21 -39.83
CA GLU A 135 7.28 -1.64 -39.86
C GLU A 135 6.37 -1.98 -38.66
N GLN A 136 5.33 -2.76 -38.91
CA GLN A 136 4.36 -3.15 -37.88
C GLN A 136 4.56 -4.61 -37.42
N ASP A 137 5.35 -5.40 -38.12
CA ASP A 137 5.68 -6.75 -37.72
C ASP A 137 6.84 -6.75 -36.73
N PRO A 138 6.63 -7.03 -35.42
CA PRO A 138 7.68 -6.98 -34.40
C PRO A 138 8.89 -7.87 -34.72
N ALA A 139 8.69 -8.98 -35.45
CA ALA A 139 9.77 -9.87 -35.84
C ALA A 139 10.77 -9.27 -36.83
N LYS A 140 10.39 -8.15 -37.45
CA LYS A 140 11.22 -7.42 -38.43
C LYS A 140 11.74 -6.09 -37.90
N CYS A 141 11.37 -5.72 -36.64
CA CYS A 141 11.75 -4.47 -36.03
C CYS A 141 12.95 -4.63 -35.10
N GLU A 142 13.74 -3.58 -35.00
CA GLU A 142 14.87 -3.46 -34.07
C GLU A 142 14.65 -2.26 -33.16
N VAL A 143 14.91 -2.40 -31.84
CA VAL A 143 14.89 -1.29 -30.89
C VAL A 143 16.29 -1.04 -30.36
N PHE A 144 16.80 0.17 -30.58
CA PHE A 144 18.08 0.60 -30.02
C PHE A 144 17.86 1.45 -28.78
N LEU A 145 18.40 0.97 -27.66
CA LEU A 145 18.42 1.71 -26.38
C LEU A 145 19.70 2.55 -26.37
N VAL A 146 19.55 3.86 -26.18
CA VAL A 146 20.68 4.79 -26.19
C VAL A 146 20.71 5.64 -24.93
N GLU A 147 21.90 6.03 -24.48
CA GLU A 147 22.07 6.84 -23.28
C GLU A 147 21.80 8.33 -23.60
N GLY A 148 20.69 8.83 -23.06
CA GLY A 148 20.34 10.25 -23.10
C GLY A 148 19.84 10.77 -24.44
N ASP A 149 19.31 11.99 -24.40
CA ASP A 149 18.65 12.63 -25.53
C ASP A 149 19.64 13.01 -26.64
N SER A 150 20.91 13.33 -26.32
CA SER A 150 21.95 13.69 -27.31
C SER A 150 22.30 12.48 -28.18
N ALA A 151 22.58 11.32 -27.59
CA ALA A 151 22.82 10.09 -28.34
C ALA A 151 21.57 9.65 -29.10
N GLY A 152 20.38 9.82 -28.49
CA GLY A 152 19.09 9.59 -29.14
C GLY A 152 18.89 10.43 -30.40
N GLY A 153 19.27 11.70 -30.38
CA GLY A 153 19.22 12.59 -31.54
C GLY A 153 20.11 12.12 -32.70
N THR A 154 21.35 11.76 -32.40
CA THR A 154 22.30 11.24 -33.39
C THR A 154 21.87 9.90 -33.97
N ALA A 155 21.45 8.96 -33.09
CA ALA A 155 20.97 7.65 -33.52
C ALA A 155 19.70 7.76 -34.39
N LYS A 156 18.79 8.68 -34.06
CA LYS A 156 17.60 8.96 -34.88
C LYS A 156 17.91 9.44 -36.28
N GLN A 157 19.00 10.19 -36.47
CA GLN A 157 19.43 10.66 -37.81
C GLN A 157 20.07 9.54 -38.63
N GLY A 158 20.81 8.63 -37.98
CA GLY A 158 21.53 7.55 -38.67
C GLY A 158 20.76 6.25 -38.87
N ARG A 159 19.55 6.09 -38.25
CA ARG A 159 18.77 4.87 -38.32
C ARG A 159 18.07 4.63 -39.64
N ASP A 160 17.77 3.40 -39.96
CA ASP A 160 16.76 3.07 -40.96
C ASP A 160 15.35 3.18 -40.37
N ARG A 161 14.59 4.18 -40.83
CA ARG A 161 13.23 4.43 -40.34
C ARG A 161 12.24 3.34 -40.70
N ALA A 162 12.56 2.48 -41.63
CA ALA A 162 11.66 1.41 -42.04
C ALA A 162 11.45 0.41 -40.91
N PHE A 163 12.50 0.00 -40.20
CA PHE A 163 12.46 -1.06 -39.23
C PHE A 163 13.23 -0.80 -37.92
N GLN A 164 13.96 0.32 -37.81
CA GLN A 164 14.74 0.67 -36.62
C GLN A 164 14.05 1.74 -35.77
N ALA A 165 13.79 1.43 -34.51
CA ALA A 165 13.27 2.35 -33.50
C ALA A 165 14.37 2.75 -32.49
N ILE A 166 14.34 3.99 -32.00
CA ILE A 166 15.30 4.51 -31.01
C ILE A 166 14.56 4.90 -29.74
N LEU A 167 15.00 4.37 -28.60
CA LEU A 167 14.50 4.74 -27.28
C LEU A 167 15.64 5.31 -26.42
N PRO A 168 15.70 6.63 -26.21
CA PRO A 168 16.66 7.24 -25.31
C PRO A 168 16.25 7.00 -23.86
N LEU A 169 17.20 6.52 -23.04
CA LEU A 169 17.04 6.29 -21.62
C LEU A 169 17.81 7.36 -20.84
N ARG A 170 17.22 7.89 -19.77
CA ARG A 170 17.86 8.93 -18.94
C ARG A 170 18.46 8.35 -17.67
N GLY A 171 19.74 8.71 -17.43
CA GLY A 171 20.43 8.42 -16.20
C GLY A 171 20.73 6.93 -15.97
N LYS A 172 21.02 6.58 -14.72
CA LYS A 172 21.29 5.19 -14.33
C LYS A 172 20.00 4.40 -14.25
N ILE A 173 19.92 3.34 -15.03
CA ILE A 173 18.78 2.40 -14.98
C ILE A 173 18.79 1.68 -13.63
N LEU A 174 17.60 1.47 -13.10
CA LEU A 174 17.40 0.73 -11.86
C LEU A 174 17.91 -0.72 -12.02
N ASN A 175 18.71 -1.18 -11.03
CA ASN A 175 19.08 -2.61 -11.00
C ASN A 175 17.86 -3.44 -10.58
N VAL A 176 17.23 -4.09 -11.54
CA VAL A 176 15.97 -4.84 -11.34
C VAL A 176 16.15 -6.09 -10.48
N GLU A 177 17.33 -6.69 -10.45
CA GLU A 177 17.62 -7.87 -9.62
C GLU A 177 17.68 -7.53 -8.13
N LYS A 178 18.17 -6.32 -7.78
CA LYS A 178 18.30 -5.86 -6.41
C LYS A 178 17.12 -5.03 -5.92
N ALA A 179 16.28 -4.57 -6.82
CA ALA A 179 15.15 -3.72 -6.49
C ALA A 179 13.92 -4.53 -6.11
N MET A 180 13.15 -4.03 -5.17
CA MET A 180 11.83 -4.60 -4.88
C MET A 180 10.91 -4.46 -6.09
N GLN A 181 10.12 -5.48 -6.38
CA GLN A 181 9.29 -5.58 -7.58
C GLN A 181 8.41 -4.34 -7.83
N HIS A 182 7.82 -3.75 -6.79
CA HIS A 182 7.03 -2.54 -6.93
C HIS A 182 7.83 -1.33 -7.42
N LYS A 183 9.12 -1.21 -7.04
CA LYS A 183 10.02 -0.13 -7.51
C LYS A 183 10.40 -0.29 -8.97
N VAL A 184 10.51 -1.52 -9.45
CA VAL A 184 10.74 -1.82 -10.87
C VAL A 184 9.58 -1.27 -11.69
N PHE A 185 8.35 -1.52 -11.27
CA PHE A 185 7.14 -1.05 -11.94
C PHE A 185 6.83 0.44 -11.74
N GLU A 186 7.42 1.10 -10.76
CA GLU A 186 7.31 2.57 -10.58
C GLU A 186 8.32 3.34 -11.43
N ASN A 187 9.40 2.70 -11.88
CA ASN A 187 10.47 3.35 -12.63
C ASN A 187 10.04 3.69 -14.06
N GLU A 188 10.10 4.98 -14.42
CA GLU A 188 9.68 5.49 -15.72
C GLU A 188 10.47 4.90 -16.90
N GLU A 189 11.79 4.73 -16.75
CA GLU A 189 12.63 4.20 -17.84
C GLU A 189 12.34 2.71 -18.10
N ILE A 190 12.08 1.95 -17.03
CA ILE A 190 11.65 0.54 -17.16
C ILE A 190 10.26 0.45 -17.81
N LYS A 191 9.31 1.30 -17.44
CA LYS A 191 7.99 1.36 -18.09
C LYS A 191 8.10 1.68 -19.58
N ASN A 192 8.97 2.63 -19.93
CA ASN A 192 9.20 2.99 -21.33
C ASN A 192 9.75 1.81 -22.15
N ILE A 193 10.67 1.02 -21.57
CA ILE A 193 11.19 -0.19 -22.23
C ILE A 193 10.07 -1.21 -22.46
N PHE A 194 9.29 -1.51 -21.43
CA PHE A 194 8.18 -2.48 -21.54
C PHE A 194 7.14 -2.04 -22.57
N THR A 195 6.77 -0.75 -22.55
CA THR A 195 5.81 -0.20 -23.51
C THR A 195 6.36 -0.24 -24.94
N ALA A 196 7.64 0.07 -25.13
CA ALA A 196 8.29 0.02 -26.45
C ALA A 196 8.36 -1.41 -27.01
N LEU A 197 8.52 -2.41 -26.14
CA LEU A 197 8.53 -3.82 -26.52
C LEU A 197 7.12 -4.42 -26.65
N GLY A 198 6.07 -3.65 -26.40
CA GLY A 198 4.70 -4.16 -26.43
C GLY A 198 4.37 -5.15 -25.31
N VAL A 199 5.21 -5.21 -24.26
CA VAL A 199 4.98 -6.11 -23.11
C VAL A 199 4.05 -5.43 -22.14
N THR A 200 2.90 -6.04 -21.90
CA THR A 200 1.96 -5.61 -20.85
C THR A 200 2.46 -6.09 -19.49
N ILE A 201 2.66 -5.15 -18.58
CA ILE A 201 3.06 -5.42 -17.19
C ILE A 201 1.82 -5.52 -16.29
#